data_c5a7982cf007e9560075e99caa8b9850
#
_entry.id   c5a7982cf007e9560075e99caa8b9850
#
_cell.length_a   1.000
_cell.length_b   1.000
_cell.length_c   1.000
_cell.angle_alpha   90.00
_cell.angle_beta   90.00
_cell.angle_gamma   90.00
#
_symmetry.space_group_name_H-M   'P 1'
#
loop_
_entity.id
_entity.type
_entity.pdbx_description
1 polymer ?
#
loop_
_entity_poly.entity_id
_entity_poly.type
_entity_poly.pdbx_seq_one_letter_code
_entity_poly.pdbx_strand_id
1 'polypeptide(L)'
;MASSISSSINISSYSSTPPLFHPSASASQRFKLFKGLRRTNGYALDFVFLRLSSKFPSTHSAISRIEAAGGELHSNRLGSDAATKVESVARINRFSDEDDEFDLDTPTQGFASIPEAIQDIRNGKMVVVVDDEDRENEGDLIMAAELVTPEAMAFIVKHGTGIVCISMKEEDLERLELPLMVNSKDNDEKLRTAFTVTVDAKHGTTTGVSARDRATTVLALSSSDSKPTDFNRPGHIFPLKYREGGVLKRAGHTEASVDLAMLAGLNPIAVLCEIVDEDGSMARLPKLRQFAERTNLKIESIADLIRYRRKRDKLVEHAGAAVIPTMWGPFNACCYRSLIDGVEHIAMVKGDIGDGQDVLVRVHSECLTGDIFGSARCDCGSQLAIAMQQIEAAGRGVLVYLRGHEGRGIGLGHKLRAYNLQDDGRDTVEANEELGLPVDSREYGIGAQILRDLGVRSMKLMTNNPAKYVGLKGYGLTISGRIPLVALITKENRRYLETKRVKMGHVYGLKSNSELNPDRGNGKPGVDDSKGATSQ
;
A
#
# COMPACT_ATOMS: atom_id res chain seq x y z
N MET A 1 74.40 -10.79 1.46
CA MET A 1 74.81 -10.06 2.66
C MET A 1 73.55 -9.95 3.54
N ALA A 2 73.64 -10.57 4.68
CA ALA A 2 72.62 -10.71 5.68
C ALA A 2 72.39 -9.43 6.47
N SER A 3 71.19 -9.20 6.95
CA SER A 3 70.98 -8.83 8.36
C SER A 3 69.51 -9.02 8.78
N SER A 4 69.32 -9.99 9.60
CA SER A 4 68.19 -10.30 10.45
C SER A 4 68.01 -9.24 11.55
N ILE A 5 66.79 -8.84 11.86
CA ILE A 5 66.42 -8.33 13.20
C ILE A 5 65.18 -9.09 13.66
N SER A 6 65.42 -9.88 14.70
CA SER A 6 64.49 -10.59 15.54
C SER A 6 64.05 -9.68 16.69
N SER A 7 62.78 -9.57 16.99
CA SER A 7 62.33 -9.07 18.29
C SER A 7 61.19 -9.93 18.81
N SER A 8 61.53 -10.64 19.85
CA SER A 8 60.71 -11.50 20.70
C SER A 8 59.74 -10.68 21.56
N ILE A 9 58.47 -11.07 21.65
CA ILE A 9 57.53 -10.60 22.70
C ILE A 9 56.98 -11.82 23.43
N ASN A 10 57.10 -11.73 24.77
CA ASN A 10 56.79 -12.72 25.78
C ASN A 10 55.28 -13.04 25.88
N ILE A 11 55.00 -14.33 26.03
CA ILE A 11 53.74 -14.91 26.46
C ILE A 11 53.76 -15.00 28.00
N SER A 12 52.76 -14.43 28.67
CA SER A 12 52.44 -14.82 30.03
C SER A 12 51.07 -15.43 30.10
N SER A 13 51.07 -16.69 30.46
CA SER A 13 49.92 -17.57 30.71
C SER A 13 49.23 -17.21 32.02
N TYR A 14 47.91 -17.15 32.00
CA TYR A 14 47.07 -17.44 33.17
C TYR A 14 46.00 -18.46 32.81
N SER A 15 46.10 -19.60 33.44
CA SER A 15 45.14 -20.69 33.47
C SER A 15 44.12 -20.48 34.58
N SER A 16 42.86 -20.69 34.34
CA SER A 16 41.93 -21.25 35.34
C SER A 16 40.74 -21.89 34.66
N THR A 17 40.63 -23.19 34.86
CA THR A 17 39.59 -24.11 34.42
C THR A 17 38.33 -24.02 35.29
N PRO A 18 37.16 -24.48 34.76
CA PRO A 18 35.85 -24.39 35.39
C PRO A 18 35.47 -25.64 36.22
N PRO A 19 34.40 -25.63 36.98
CA PRO A 19 33.79 -26.89 37.41
C PRO A 19 32.56 -27.26 36.60
N LEU A 20 32.60 -28.52 36.21
CA LEU A 20 31.51 -29.36 35.68
C LEU A 20 30.39 -29.54 36.73
N PHE A 21 29.15 -29.46 36.31
CA PHE A 21 28.06 -30.26 36.90
C PHE A 21 27.13 -30.77 35.80
N HIS A 22 26.96 -32.06 35.76
CA HIS A 22 26.03 -32.86 35.00
C HIS A 22 24.88 -33.39 35.90
N PRO A 23 23.89 -34.14 35.39
CA PRO A 23 22.47 -33.75 35.42
C PRO A 23 21.61 -34.67 36.29
N SER A 24 20.36 -34.32 36.55
CA SER A 24 19.32 -35.33 36.78
C SER A 24 17.90 -34.76 36.81
N ALA A 25 17.06 -35.43 36.01
CA ALA A 25 15.70 -35.93 36.31
C ALA A 25 14.54 -34.94 36.57
N SER A 26 13.61 -35.02 35.64
CA SER A 26 12.14 -35.11 35.78
C SER A 26 11.47 -34.82 37.12
N ALA A 27 10.49 -33.92 37.14
CA ALA A 27 9.17 -34.16 37.76
C ALA A 27 8.17 -33.07 37.50
N SER A 28 7.03 -33.48 37.07
CA SER A 28 5.75 -32.74 37.07
C SER A 28 5.34 -32.30 38.46
N GLN A 29 4.90 -31.07 38.65
CA GLN A 29 3.96 -30.71 39.73
C GLN A 29 3.20 -29.40 39.45
N ARG A 30 1.91 -29.55 39.25
CA ARG A 30 0.72 -29.02 39.93
C ARG A 30 0.80 -27.61 40.50
N PHE A 31 -0.10 -26.77 40.01
CA PHE A 31 -0.57 -25.52 40.58
C PHE A 31 -0.98 -25.64 42.05
N LYS A 32 -0.52 -24.70 42.87
CA LYS A 32 -1.14 -24.34 44.15
C LYS A 32 -1.31 -22.82 44.22
N LEU A 33 -2.55 -22.43 44.45
CA LEU A 33 -2.98 -21.09 44.87
C LEU A 33 -2.33 -20.73 46.23
N PHE A 34 -1.83 -19.51 46.32
CA PHE A 34 -1.63 -18.88 47.63
C PHE A 34 -2.42 -17.58 47.70
N LYS A 35 -3.40 -17.55 48.62
CA LYS A 35 -4.07 -16.36 49.15
C LYS A 35 -3.13 -15.70 50.14
N GLY A 36 -2.93 -14.40 50.03
CA GLY A 36 -2.27 -13.57 51.04
C GLY A 36 -2.92 -12.20 51.09
N LEU A 37 -3.82 -12.00 52.04
CA LEU A 37 -4.37 -10.68 52.41
C LEU A 37 -3.30 -9.78 53.01
N ARG A 38 -3.22 -8.52 52.61
CA ARG A 38 -2.96 -7.39 53.53
C ARG A 38 -3.82 -6.18 53.11
N ARG A 39 -4.57 -5.70 54.10
CA ARG A 39 -5.40 -4.49 54.09
C ARG A 39 -4.52 -3.23 54.17
N THR A 40 -4.92 -2.15 53.49
CA THR A 40 -5.11 -0.80 54.08
C THR A 40 -5.94 0.08 53.10
N ASN A 41 -7.04 0.62 53.65
CA ASN A 41 -7.76 1.88 53.41
C ASN A 41 -7.89 2.36 51.94
N GLY A 42 -9.06 2.44 51.32
CA GLY A 42 -10.36 2.96 51.73
C GLY A 42 -10.80 3.93 50.67
N TYR A 43 -11.79 3.54 49.86
CA TYR A 43 -12.94 4.30 49.34
C TYR A 43 -13.75 3.34 48.48
N ALA A 44 -14.96 3.08 48.99
CA ALA A 44 -15.96 2.28 48.30
C ALA A 44 -16.65 3.11 47.23
N LEU A 45 -16.79 2.54 46.04
CA LEU A 45 -17.80 2.93 45.07
C LEU A 45 -18.67 1.70 44.80
N ASP A 46 -19.87 1.77 45.34
CA ASP A 46 -20.96 0.79 45.15
C ASP A 46 -21.45 0.84 43.70
N PHE A 47 -21.25 -0.26 42.98
CA PHE A 47 -22.00 -0.52 41.76
C PHE A 47 -23.22 -1.38 42.06
N VAL A 48 -24.39 -0.75 42.02
CA VAL A 48 -25.69 -1.41 42.09
C VAL A 48 -25.98 -2.11 40.76
N PHE A 49 -25.95 -3.45 40.77
CA PHE A 49 -26.51 -4.26 39.68
C PHE A 49 -28.02 -4.37 39.81
N LEU A 50 -28.77 -3.62 38.99
CA LEU A 50 -30.18 -3.83 38.77
C LEU A 50 -30.39 -4.94 37.74
N ARG A 51 -30.81 -6.12 38.23
CA ARG A 51 -31.41 -7.18 37.42
C ARG A 51 -32.84 -6.76 37.07
N LEU A 52 -33.08 -6.41 35.80
CA LEU A 52 -34.44 -6.31 35.25
C LEU A 52 -34.77 -7.60 34.50
N SER A 53 -35.61 -8.44 35.08
CA SER A 53 -36.32 -9.50 34.40
C SER A 53 -37.61 -8.89 33.83
N SER A 54 -37.76 -8.87 32.51
CA SER A 54 -39.06 -8.55 31.90
C SER A 54 -39.48 -9.64 30.94
N LYS A 55 -40.59 -10.24 31.30
CA LYS A 55 -41.43 -11.08 30.44
C LYS A 55 -42.08 -10.21 29.37
N PHE A 56 -41.96 -10.59 28.11
CA PHE A 56 -42.78 -10.06 27.03
C PHE A 56 -44.04 -10.89 26.87
N PRO A 57 -45.22 -10.27 26.70
CA PRO A 57 -46.36 -10.93 26.09
C PRO A 57 -46.46 -10.57 24.60
N SER A 58 -46.69 -11.59 23.81
CA SER A 58 -47.10 -11.53 22.43
C SER A 58 -48.53 -11.04 22.32
N THR A 59 -48.84 -10.06 21.46
CA THR A 59 -50.17 -9.88 20.90
C THR A 59 -50.09 -9.46 19.44
N HIS A 60 -50.70 -10.32 18.63
CA HIS A 60 -51.11 -10.05 17.26
C HIS A 60 -52.33 -9.12 17.24
N SER A 61 -52.46 -8.38 16.11
CA SER A 61 -53.72 -7.90 15.52
C SER A 61 -54.37 -6.67 16.11
N ALA A 62 -54.35 -5.59 15.33
CA ALA A 62 -55.57 -4.84 14.98
C ALA A 62 -55.29 -3.84 13.85
N ILE A 63 -55.74 -4.17 12.65
CA ILE A 63 -56.05 -3.23 11.57
C ILE A 63 -57.45 -2.73 11.83
N SER A 64 -57.67 -1.42 11.93
CA SER A 64 -58.89 -0.77 11.41
C SER A 64 -58.88 0.76 11.62
N ARG A 65 -59.00 1.46 10.52
CA ARG A 65 -59.75 2.69 10.24
C ARG A 65 -59.71 3.83 11.26
N ILE A 66 -59.18 4.97 10.81
CA ILE A 66 -59.83 6.28 11.01
C ILE A 66 -59.78 7.03 9.68
N GLU A 67 -60.97 7.28 9.13
CA GLU A 67 -61.24 8.21 8.03
C GLU A 67 -61.45 9.63 8.59
N ALA A 68 -60.98 10.59 7.80
CA ALA A 68 -61.53 11.92 7.58
C ALA A 68 -61.63 12.93 8.75
N ALA A 69 -60.79 13.93 8.69
CA ALA A 69 -61.17 15.32 8.95
C ALA A 69 -60.39 16.24 8.02
N GLY A 70 -61.10 16.90 7.12
CA GLY A 70 -60.53 17.86 6.16
C GLY A 70 -60.07 19.15 6.83
N GLY A 71 -58.99 19.70 6.32
CA GLY A 71 -58.48 21.03 6.62
C GLY A 71 -57.63 21.49 5.47
N GLU A 72 -58.20 22.33 4.63
CA GLU A 72 -57.45 23.05 3.57
C GLU A 72 -56.34 23.89 4.19
N LEU A 73 -55.10 23.68 3.73
CA LEU A 73 -54.00 24.62 3.95
C LEU A 73 -53.28 24.86 2.62
N HIS A 74 -53.25 26.10 2.25
CA HIS A 74 -52.70 26.70 1.05
C HIS A 74 -51.36 26.11 0.64
N SER A 75 -51.28 25.64 -0.61
CA SER A 75 -50.04 25.31 -1.31
C SER A 75 -49.28 26.57 -1.65
N ASN A 76 -48.21 26.85 -0.93
CA ASN A 76 -47.20 27.76 -1.40
C ASN A 76 -46.22 26.99 -2.29
N ARG A 77 -46.27 27.30 -3.58
CA ARG A 77 -45.29 26.91 -4.60
C ARG A 77 -43.88 27.39 -4.21
N LEU A 78 -43.05 26.47 -3.77
CA LEU A 78 -41.58 26.62 -3.73
C LEU A 78 -40.98 25.31 -4.21
N GLY A 79 -40.92 25.13 -5.54
CA GLY A 79 -40.49 23.88 -6.10
C GLY A 79 -39.97 23.91 -7.53
N SER A 80 -39.58 25.05 -8.09
CA SER A 80 -39.00 25.09 -9.45
C SER A 80 -37.53 25.56 -9.53
N ASP A 81 -36.99 26.20 -8.51
CA ASP A 81 -35.62 26.75 -8.59
C ASP A 81 -34.50 25.81 -8.10
N ALA A 82 -34.85 24.75 -7.34
CA ALA A 82 -33.85 23.81 -6.86
C ALA A 82 -33.44 22.76 -7.92
N ALA A 83 -34.38 22.33 -8.76
CA ALA A 83 -34.09 21.38 -9.84
C ALA A 83 -33.26 22.00 -10.96
N THR A 84 -33.51 23.28 -11.32
CA THR A 84 -32.77 23.98 -12.36
C THR A 84 -31.34 24.33 -11.92
N LYS A 85 -31.08 24.51 -10.60
CA LYS A 85 -29.71 24.72 -10.09
C LYS A 85 -28.88 23.44 -10.05
N VAL A 86 -29.48 22.28 -9.92
CA VAL A 86 -28.76 20.98 -9.96
C VAL A 86 -28.31 20.66 -11.37
N GLU A 87 -29.13 20.96 -12.40
CA GLU A 87 -28.73 20.75 -13.80
C GLU A 87 -27.63 21.72 -14.28
N SER A 88 -27.59 22.95 -13.78
CA SER A 88 -26.55 23.90 -14.17
C SER A 88 -25.17 23.62 -13.56
N VAL A 89 -25.12 22.97 -12.38
CA VAL A 89 -23.86 22.52 -11.77
C VAL A 89 -23.32 21.23 -12.42
N ALA A 90 -24.20 20.40 -12.97
CA ALA A 90 -23.81 19.18 -13.70
C ALA A 90 -23.10 19.45 -15.04
N ARG A 91 -23.23 20.67 -15.60
CA ARG A 91 -22.61 21.02 -16.90
C ARG A 91 -21.17 21.55 -16.83
N ILE A 92 -20.62 21.82 -15.65
CA ILE A 92 -19.28 22.44 -15.50
C ILE A 92 -18.15 21.44 -15.32
N ASN A 93 -18.43 20.12 -15.21
CA ASN A 93 -17.41 19.11 -14.90
C ASN A 93 -17.43 17.89 -15.82
N ARG A 94 -17.61 18.08 -17.14
CA ARG A 94 -17.10 17.08 -18.08
C ARG A 94 -15.58 17.30 -18.15
N PHE A 95 -14.82 16.43 -17.50
CA PHE A 95 -13.48 16.14 -17.98
C PHE A 95 -13.67 15.63 -19.41
N SER A 96 -12.93 16.17 -20.36
CA SER A 96 -12.96 15.72 -21.74
C SER A 96 -12.74 14.20 -21.76
N ASP A 97 -13.60 13.48 -22.47
CA ASP A 97 -13.50 12.03 -22.68
C ASP A 97 -12.29 11.65 -23.59
N GLU A 98 -11.32 12.55 -23.74
CA GLU A 98 -10.07 12.37 -24.48
C GLU A 98 -8.91 11.87 -23.62
N ASP A 99 -9.13 11.58 -22.32
CA ASP A 99 -8.13 10.86 -21.55
C ASP A 99 -8.16 9.39 -21.98
N ASP A 100 -7.16 8.98 -22.76
CA ASP A 100 -6.82 7.61 -23.12
C ASP A 100 -7.14 6.70 -21.94
N GLU A 101 -7.89 5.63 -22.22
CA GLU A 101 -8.23 4.58 -21.26
C GLU A 101 -6.91 4.11 -20.62
N PHE A 102 -6.61 4.56 -19.41
CA PHE A 102 -5.39 4.19 -18.70
C PHE A 102 -5.45 2.69 -18.41
N ASP A 103 -4.99 1.92 -19.41
CA ASP A 103 -4.89 0.48 -19.30
C ASP A 103 -3.69 0.12 -18.40
N LEU A 104 -3.96 -0.48 -17.26
CA LEU A 104 -2.92 -0.98 -16.34
C LEU A 104 -2.05 -2.07 -16.99
N ASP A 105 -2.44 -2.62 -18.14
CA ASP A 105 -1.65 -3.60 -18.89
C ASP A 105 -0.74 -2.95 -19.93
N THR A 106 -0.94 -1.67 -20.25
CA THR A 106 -0.03 -0.94 -21.14
C THR A 106 1.32 -0.77 -20.46
N PRO A 107 2.40 -1.29 -21.05
CA PRO A 107 3.74 -1.15 -20.47
C PRO A 107 4.16 0.31 -20.45
N THR A 108 4.99 0.67 -19.49
CA THR A 108 5.68 1.95 -19.48
C THR A 108 6.49 2.12 -20.77
N GLN A 109 6.51 3.30 -21.33
CA GLN A 109 7.17 3.57 -22.62
C GLN A 109 8.64 3.07 -22.62
N GLY A 110 8.96 2.24 -23.61
CA GLY A 110 10.28 1.65 -23.79
C GLY A 110 10.54 0.39 -22.97
N PHE A 111 9.48 -0.21 -22.40
CA PHE A 111 9.51 -1.54 -21.79
C PHE A 111 8.62 -2.52 -22.57
N ALA A 112 8.93 -3.81 -22.45
CA ALA A 112 8.09 -4.88 -22.92
C ALA A 112 6.86 -5.04 -22.00
N SER A 113 5.79 -5.62 -22.52
CA SER A 113 4.65 -5.97 -21.68
C SER A 113 4.94 -7.17 -20.78
N ILE A 114 4.35 -7.20 -19.60
CA ILE A 114 4.50 -8.33 -18.66
C ILE A 114 4.08 -9.68 -19.28
N PRO A 115 2.98 -9.79 -20.07
CA PRO A 115 2.69 -11.04 -20.78
C PRO A 115 3.81 -11.51 -21.73
N GLU A 116 4.51 -10.61 -22.42
CA GLU A 116 5.66 -10.97 -23.27
C GLU A 116 6.84 -11.48 -22.45
N ALA A 117 7.16 -10.83 -21.31
CA ALA A 117 8.19 -11.28 -20.39
C ALA A 117 7.86 -12.67 -19.80
N ILE A 118 6.64 -12.88 -19.34
CA ILE A 118 6.14 -14.18 -18.86
C ILE A 118 6.30 -15.26 -19.94
N GLN A 119 6.00 -14.94 -21.19
CA GLN A 119 6.14 -15.91 -22.29
C GLN A 119 7.61 -16.25 -22.55
N ASP A 120 8.52 -15.29 -22.48
CA ASP A 120 9.95 -15.55 -22.65
C ASP A 120 10.50 -16.39 -21.47
N ILE A 121 10.14 -16.10 -20.21
CA ILE A 121 10.48 -16.93 -19.05
C ILE A 121 9.97 -18.37 -19.21
N ARG A 122 8.71 -18.54 -19.64
CA ARG A 122 8.10 -19.87 -19.89
C ARG A 122 8.86 -20.65 -20.94
N ASN A 123 9.42 -19.98 -21.94
CA ASN A 123 10.21 -20.57 -23.00
C ASN A 123 11.70 -20.80 -22.66
N GLY A 124 12.10 -20.58 -21.39
CA GLY A 124 13.47 -20.73 -20.92
C GLY A 124 14.40 -19.61 -21.38
N LYS A 125 13.88 -18.46 -21.76
CA LYS A 125 14.69 -17.28 -22.07
C LYS A 125 14.85 -16.40 -20.83
N MET A 126 15.90 -15.59 -20.87
CA MET A 126 16.12 -14.53 -19.88
C MET A 126 15.32 -13.28 -20.25
N VAL A 127 14.99 -12.49 -19.22
CA VAL A 127 14.52 -11.11 -19.35
C VAL A 127 15.41 -10.19 -18.53
N VAL A 128 15.44 -8.92 -18.87
CA VAL A 128 16.05 -7.86 -18.06
C VAL A 128 14.94 -7.23 -17.23
N VAL A 129 15.07 -7.25 -15.92
CA VAL A 129 14.12 -6.63 -15.00
C VAL A 129 14.80 -5.44 -14.33
N VAL A 130 14.15 -4.28 -14.35
CA VAL A 130 14.69 -3.06 -13.72
C VAL A 130 13.80 -2.61 -12.57
N ASP A 131 14.42 -2.07 -11.55
CA ASP A 131 13.73 -1.47 -10.42
C ASP A 131 13.65 0.06 -10.54
N ASP A 132 13.13 0.70 -9.49
CA ASP A 132 12.92 2.14 -9.44
C ASP A 132 14.25 2.90 -9.30
N GLU A 133 14.34 4.10 -9.91
CA GLU A 133 15.48 5.00 -9.78
C GLU A 133 15.77 5.40 -8.31
N ASP A 134 14.71 5.46 -7.50
CA ASP A 134 14.80 5.80 -6.06
C ASP A 134 15.19 4.60 -5.18
N ARG A 135 15.33 3.38 -5.74
CA ARG A 135 15.67 2.16 -5.00
C ARG A 135 17.13 1.76 -5.22
N GLU A 136 17.42 0.77 -6.07
CA GLU A 136 18.79 0.36 -6.48
C GLU A 136 19.19 1.04 -7.79
N ASN A 137 18.19 1.33 -8.63
CA ASN A 137 18.37 1.84 -9.98
C ASN A 137 19.26 0.91 -10.81
N GLU A 138 18.97 -0.39 -10.74
CA GLU A 138 19.75 -1.46 -11.35
C GLU A 138 18.86 -2.33 -12.25
N GLY A 139 19.47 -3.25 -12.96
CA GLY A 139 18.76 -4.24 -13.77
C GLY A 139 19.41 -5.60 -13.67
N ASP A 140 18.58 -6.63 -13.49
CA ASP A 140 19.00 -8.01 -13.37
C ASP A 140 18.64 -8.83 -14.60
N LEU A 141 19.54 -9.77 -14.95
CA LEU A 141 19.20 -10.91 -15.80
C LEU A 141 18.41 -11.91 -14.98
N ILE A 142 17.17 -12.20 -15.38
CA ILE A 142 16.27 -13.12 -14.67
C ILE A 142 15.83 -14.25 -15.59
N MET A 143 15.82 -15.50 -15.09
CA MET A 143 15.24 -16.65 -15.76
C MET A 143 14.78 -17.71 -14.76
N ALA A 144 13.84 -18.58 -15.18
CA ALA A 144 13.41 -19.70 -14.35
C ALA A 144 14.56 -20.69 -14.10
N ALA A 145 14.75 -21.09 -12.84
CA ALA A 145 15.87 -21.92 -12.43
C ALA A 145 15.83 -23.33 -13.03
N GLU A 146 14.66 -23.93 -13.17
CA GLU A 146 14.49 -25.27 -13.75
C GLU A 146 14.80 -25.35 -15.26
N LEU A 147 14.91 -24.22 -15.95
CA LEU A 147 15.21 -24.11 -17.38
C LEU A 147 16.63 -23.57 -17.66
N VAL A 148 17.45 -23.43 -16.62
CA VAL A 148 18.84 -22.94 -16.75
C VAL A 148 19.68 -23.94 -17.54
N THR A 149 20.47 -23.43 -18.50
CA THR A 149 21.49 -24.20 -19.23
C THR A 149 22.91 -23.67 -18.94
N PRO A 150 23.96 -24.47 -19.18
CA PRO A 150 25.32 -23.97 -19.06
C PRO A 150 25.62 -22.74 -19.93
N GLU A 151 24.99 -22.63 -21.12
CA GLU A 151 25.13 -21.50 -22.04
C GLU A 151 24.44 -20.26 -21.47
N ALA A 152 23.23 -20.40 -20.90
CA ALA A 152 22.54 -19.32 -20.22
C ALA A 152 23.33 -18.82 -19.01
N MET A 153 23.87 -19.74 -18.20
CA MET A 153 24.74 -19.39 -17.07
C MET A 153 26.03 -18.70 -17.53
N ALA A 154 26.64 -19.15 -18.63
CA ALA A 154 27.80 -18.48 -19.20
C ALA A 154 27.50 -17.04 -19.66
N PHE A 155 26.30 -16.82 -20.20
CA PHE A 155 25.82 -15.48 -20.55
C PHE A 155 25.67 -14.60 -19.30
N ILE A 156 25.04 -15.11 -18.24
CA ILE A 156 24.85 -14.42 -16.95
C ILE A 156 26.19 -14.02 -16.36
N VAL A 157 27.14 -14.95 -16.25
CA VAL A 157 28.47 -14.70 -15.66
C VAL A 157 29.30 -13.72 -16.50
N LYS A 158 29.09 -13.69 -17.83
CA LYS A 158 29.79 -12.78 -18.72
C LYS A 158 29.32 -11.33 -18.62
N HIS A 159 28.04 -11.10 -18.32
CA HIS A 159 27.40 -9.78 -18.40
C HIS A 159 26.95 -9.25 -17.03
N GLY A 160 26.92 -10.11 -16.02
CA GLY A 160 26.55 -9.76 -14.66
C GLY A 160 27.74 -9.59 -13.73
N THR A 161 27.44 -9.23 -12.47
CA THR A 161 28.40 -9.08 -11.37
C THR A 161 29.18 -10.37 -11.06
N GLY A 162 28.66 -11.53 -11.47
CA GLY A 162 29.18 -12.84 -11.11
C GLY A 162 28.69 -13.33 -9.74
N ILE A 163 27.95 -12.53 -8.99
CA ILE A 163 27.20 -12.94 -7.80
C ILE A 163 25.88 -13.52 -8.29
N VAL A 164 25.91 -14.83 -8.63
CA VAL A 164 24.72 -15.48 -9.15
C VAL A 164 23.81 -15.89 -7.99
N CYS A 165 22.67 -15.21 -7.91
CA CYS A 165 21.66 -15.45 -6.92
C CYS A 165 20.56 -16.39 -7.45
N ILE A 166 19.88 -17.07 -6.52
CA ILE A 166 18.70 -17.88 -6.79
C ILE A 166 17.63 -17.58 -5.75
N SER A 167 16.52 -17.01 -6.18
CA SER A 167 15.40 -16.70 -5.29
C SER A 167 14.53 -17.93 -5.07
N MET A 168 14.19 -18.22 -3.81
CA MET A 168 13.45 -19.40 -3.39
C MET A 168 12.44 -19.04 -2.30
N LYS A 169 11.31 -19.77 -2.26
CA LYS A 169 10.36 -19.67 -1.16
C LYS A 169 10.91 -20.27 0.13
N GLU A 170 10.31 -19.89 1.26
CA GLU A 170 10.71 -20.36 2.59
C GLU A 170 10.62 -21.87 2.72
N GLU A 171 9.57 -22.48 2.15
CA GLU A 171 9.37 -23.94 2.20
C GLU A 171 10.52 -24.71 1.54
N ASP A 172 11.06 -24.21 0.42
CA ASP A 172 12.19 -24.82 -0.26
C ASP A 172 13.51 -24.61 0.50
N LEU A 173 13.70 -23.44 1.07
CA LEU A 173 14.87 -23.16 1.91
C LEU A 173 14.89 -24.01 3.17
N GLU A 174 13.73 -24.22 3.80
CA GLU A 174 13.57 -25.11 4.97
C GLU A 174 13.79 -26.56 4.57
N ARG A 175 13.18 -27.02 3.46
CA ARG A 175 13.36 -28.38 2.92
C ARG A 175 14.82 -28.71 2.64
N LEU A 176 15.59 -27.73 2.15
CA LEU A 176 17.01 -27.90 1.84
C LEU A 176 17.92 -27.49 3.02
N GLU A 177 17.37 -27.13 4.19
CA GLU A 177 18.11 -26.68 5.37
C GLU A 177 19.11 -25.55 5.05
N LEU A 178 18.66 -24.52 4.35
CA LEU A 178 19.44 -23.34 3.96
C LEU A 178 19.13 -22.16 4.89
N PRO A 179 19.80 -22.04 6.05
CA PRO A 179 19.55 -20.95 7.00
C PRO A 179 20.02 -19.61 6.43
N LEU A 180 19.46 -18.53 6.97
CA LEU A 180 19.95 -17.18 6.69
C LEU A 180 21.42 -17.04 7.09
N MET A 181 22.21 -16.36 6.24
CA MET A 181 23.61 -16.06 6.50
C MET A 181 23.77 -15.16 7.75
N VAL A 182 22.83 -14.23 7.94
CA VAL A 182 22.74 -13.34 9.10
C VAL A 182 21.30 -13.32 9.58
N ASN A 183 21.09 -13.32 10.91
CA ASN A 183 19.74 -13.18 11.46
C ASN A 183 19.10 -11.87 11.03
N SER A 184 17.77 -11.87 10.82
CA SER A 184 17.04 -10.69 10.35
C SER A 184 17.21 -9.44 11.24
N LYS A 185 17.51 -9.61 12.53
CA LYS A 185 17.75 -8.50 13.48
C LYS A 185 19.15 -7.88 13.32
N ASP A 186 20.10 -8.69 12.88
CA ASP A 186 21.52 -8.35 12.76
C ASP A 186 21.90 -8.02 11.31
N ASN A 187 20.91 -8.01 10.40
CA ASN A 187 21.11 -7.69 9.00
C ASN A 187 21.17 -6.16 8.81
N ASP A 188 22.39 -5.63 8.65
CA ASP A 188 22.69 -4.21 8.43
C ASP A 188 22.71 -3.82 6.94
N GLU A 189 22.45 -4.77 6.03
CA GLU A 189 22.37 -4.48 4.60
C GLU A 189 21.22 -3.47 4.34
N LYS A 190 21.49 -2.47 3.49
CA LYS A 190 20.63 -1.29 3.25
C LYS A 190 19.17 -1.66 2.92
N LEU A 191 18.96 -2.70 2.12
CA LEU A 191 17.66 -3.19 1.67
C LEU A 191 17.19 -4.42 2.46
N ARG A 192 18.01 -4.88 3.41
CA ARG A 192 17.78 -6.06 4.24
C ARG A 192 17.50 -7.31 3.40
N THR A 193 18.30 -7.50 2.34
CA THR A 193 18.24 -8.67 1.47
C THR A 193 18.55 -9.92 2.28
N ALA A 194 17.68 -10.92 2.17
CA ALA A 194 17.71 -12.11 3.00
C ALA A 194 18.59 -13.20 2.36
N PHE A 195 19.91 -13.01 2.37
CA PHE A 195 20.87 -14.01 1.93
C PHE A 195 20.88 -15.22 2.86
N THR A 196 20.93 -16.42 2.26
CA THR A 196 21.17 -17.67 2.99
C THR A 196 22.62 -18.12 2.80
N VAL A 197 23.00 -19.21 3.49
CA VAL A 197 24.31 -19.83 3.25
C VAL A 197 24.46 -20.20 1.78
N THR A 198 25.63 -19.93 1.21
CA THR A 198 25.95 -20.25 -0.19
C THR A 198 26.19 -21.74 -0.37
N VAL A 199 25.89 -22.26 -1.55
CA VAL A 199 25.98 -23.69 -1.83
C VAL A 199 26.54 -24.00 -3.21
N ASP A 200 27.05 -25.23 -3.35
CA ASP A 200 27.32 -25.90 -4.62
C ASP A 200 26.74 -27.33 -4.59
N ALA A 201 26.28 -27.85 -5.72
CA ALA A 201 25.90 -29.23 -5.82
C ALA A 201 27.11 -30.14 -5.58
N LYS A 202 26.94 -31.27 -4.82
CA LYS A 202 28.03 -32.23 -4.56
C LYS A 202 28.36 -33.07 -5.77
N HIS A 203 27.35 -33.34 -6.60
CA HIS A 203 27.46 -34.25 -7.73
C HIS A 203 27.36 -33.51 -9.05
N GLY A 204 28.16 -33.91 -10.01
CA GLY A 204 28.16 -33.29 -11.34
C GLY A 204 28.90 -31.97 -11.46
N THR A 205 29.57 -31.53 -10.40
CA THR A 205 30.38 -30.29 -10.34
C THR A 205 31.85 -30.60 -10.13
N THR A 206 32.72 -29.66 -10.47
CA THR A 206 34.16 -29.71 -10.20
C THR A 206 34.51 -28.80 -9.01
N THR A 207 34.89 -27.55 -9.27
CA THR A 207 35.18 -26.54 -8.23
C THR A 207 33.97 -25.67 -7.86
N GLY A 208 32.85 -25.84 -8.54
CA GLY A 208 31.64 -25.05 -8.31
C GLY A 208 31.59 -23.71 -9.07
N VAL A 209 32.71 -23.26 -9.65
CA VAL A 209 32.85 -21.89 -10.19
C VAL A 209 32.44 -21.77 -11.65
N SER A 210 32.62 -22.83 -12.46
CA SER A 210 32.35 -22.78 -13.90
C SER A 210 30.86 -22.55 -14.17
N ALA A 211 30.52 -21.99 -15.33
CA ALA A 211 29.13 -21.81 -15.75
C ALA A 211 28.36 -23.14 -15.73
N ARG A 212 29.02 -24.25 -16.12
CA ARG A 212 28.44 -25.58 -16.06
C ARG A 212 28.17 -26.01 -14.61
N ASP A 213 29.12 -25.82 -13.70
CA ASP A 213 28.95 -26.20 -12.30
C ASP A 213 27.84 -25.39 -11.63
N ARG A 214 27.78 -24.07 -11.90
CA ARG A 214 26.72 -23.18 -11.38
C ARG A 214 25.35 -23.57 -11.94
N ALA A 215 25.24 -23.86 -13.24
CA ALA A 215 23.99 -24.35 -13.82
C ALA A 215 23.56 -25.68 -13.18
N THR A 216 24.50 -26.62 -12.95
CA THR A 216 24.22 -27.87 -12.25
C THR A 216 23.71 -27.63 -10.83
N THR A 217 24.29 -26.68 -10.10
CA THR A 217 23.85 -26.31 -8.75
C THR A 217 22.46 -25.69 -8.75
N VAL A 218 22.17 -24.79 -9.69
CA VAL A 218 20.86 -24.15 -9.84
C VAL A 218 19.78 -25.19 -10.16
N LEU A 219 20.03 -26.10 -11.09
CA LEU A 219 19.10 -27.19 -11.43
C LEU A 219 18.86 -28.10 -10.23
N ALA A 220 19.90 -28.42 -9.45
CA ALA A 220 19.73 -29.20 -8.22
C ALA A 220 18.89 -28.45 -7.18
N LEU A 221 19.09 -27.13 -7.00
CA LEU A 221 18.30 -26.32 -6.07
C LEU A 221 16.82 -26.22 -6.48
N SER A 222 16.52 -26.23 -7.79
CA SER A 222 15.17 -26.16 -8.32
C SER A 222 14.43 -27.52 -8.33
N SER A 223 15.14 -28.62 -8.10
CA SER A 223 14.55 -29.95 -8.08
C SER A 223 13.84 -30.25 -6.75
N SER A 224 12.61 -30.76 -6.82
CA SER A 224 11.85 -31.24 -5.65
C SER A 224 12.48 -32.45 -4.98
N ASP A 225 13.28 -33.26 -5.73
CA ASP A 225 13.89 -34.49 -5.25
C ASP A 225 15.18 -34.27 -4.47
N SER A 226 15.76 -33.06 -4.56
CA SER A 226 17.01 -32.71 -3.90
C SER A 226 16.85 -32.66 -2.38
N LYS A 227 17.90 -33.06 -1.69
CA LYS A 227 18.01 -33.15 -0.23
C LYS A 227 19.13 -32.24 0.29
N PRO A 228 19.11 -31.87 1.58
CA PRO A 228 20.18 -31.05 2.19
C PRO A 228 21.57 -31.62 2.00
N THR A 229 21.68 -32.96 1.93
CA THR A 229 22.94 -33.69 1.77
C THR A 229 23.54 -33.58 0.38
N ASP A 230 22.78 -33.12 -0.62
CA ASP A 230 23.23 -33.02 -2.01
C ASP A 230 24.02 -31.73 -2.28
N PHE A 231 24.20 -30.88 -1.26
CA PHE A 231 24.88 -29.61 -1.37
C PHE A 231 26.09 -29.50 -0.43
N ASN A 232 27.16 -28.92 -0.96
CA ASN A 232 28.29 -28.41 -0.19
C ASN A 232 27.98 -27.01 0.32
N ARG A 233 28.50 -26.66 1.49
CA ARG A 233 28.38 -25.35 2.14
C ARG A 233 29.73 -24.97 2.73
N PRO A 234 30.31 -23.78 2.37
CA PRO A 234 29.83 -22.80 1.42
C PRO A 234 29.98 -23.25 -0.05
N GLY A 235 29.41 -22.47 -0.98
CA GLY A 235 29.52 -22.66 -2.42
C GLY A 235 29.51 -21.31 -3.18
N HIS A 236 29.17 -21.35 -4.47
CA HIS A 236 29.25 -20.20 -5.37
C HIS A 236 27.89 -19.76 -5.92
N ILE A 237 26.79 -20.37 -5.49
CA ILE A 237 25.41 -19.92 -5.73
C ILE A 237 24.86 -19.35 -4.42
N PHE A 238 24.16 -18.22 -4.51
CA PHE A 238 23.65 -17.43 -3.40
C PHE A 238 22.10 -17.55 -3.31
N PRO A 239 21.55 -18.48 -2.51
CA PRO A 239 20.11 -18.53 -2.35
C PRO A 239 19.61 -17.32 -1.55
N LEU A 240 18.50 -16.74 -2.03
CA LEU A 240 17.81 -15.60 -1.43
C LEU A 240 16.42 -16.02 -1.00
N LYS A 241 16.02 -15.59 0.20
CA LYS A 241 14.67 -15.82 0.71
C LYS A 241 13.69 -14.82 0.11
N TYR A 242 12.74 -15.36 -0.68
CA TYR A 242 11.58 -14.62 -1.20
C TYR A 242 10.67 -14.17 -0.06
N ARG A 243 10.10 -12.97 -0.13
CA ARG A 243 9.05 -12.51 0.78
C ARG A 243 7.69 -12.89 0.24
N GLU A 244 6.91 -13.64 1.02
CA GLU A 244 5.55 -14.00 0.64
C GLU A 244 4.71 -12.75 0.33
N GLY A 245 3.99 -12.80 -0.81
CA GLY A 245 3.33 -11.65 -1.42
C GLY A 245 4.11 -11.02 -2.58
N GLY A 246 5.39 -11.36 -2.76
CA GLY A 246 6.21 -10.97 -3.90
C GLY A 246 6.41 -9.48 -4.05
N VAL A 247 6.43 -9.00 -5.31
CA VAL A 247 6.61 -7.56 -5.61
C VAL A 247 5.54 -6.66 -4.98
N LEU A 248 4.38 -7.21 -4.61
CA LEU A 248 3.35 -6.46 -3.90
C LEU A 248 3.72 -6.19 -2.44
N LYS A 249 4.66 -6.96 -1.88
CA LYS A 249 5.17 -6.83 -0.52
C LYS A 249 6.52 -6.12 -0.47
N ARG A 250 7.42 -6.43 -1.41
CA ARG A 250 8.74 -5.81 -1.56
C ARG A 250 9.06 -5.68 -3.05
N ALA A 251 9.18 -4.44 -3.53
CA ALA A 251 9.43 -4.14 -4.93
C ALA A 251 10.91 -4.38 -5.31
N GLY A 252 11.40 -5.62 -5.17
CA GLY A 252 12.79 -6.02 -5.43
C GLY A 252 12.92 -7.13 -6.46
N HIS A 253 14.12 -7.28 -7.03
CA HIS A 253 14.45 -8.29 -8.04
C HIS A 253 14.25 -9.72 -7.52
N THR A 254 14.55 -9.97 -6.24
CA THR A 254 14.28 -11.26 -5.56
C THR A 254 12.82 -11.67 -5.69
N GLU A 255 11.91 -10.75 -5.39
CA GLU A 255 10.47 -10.99 -5.47
C GLU A 255 9.99 -11.06 -6.92
N ALA A 256 10.48 -10.16 -7.78
CA ALA A 256 10.12 -10.14 -9.20
C ALA A 256 10.47 -11.45 -9.90
N SER A 257 11.62 -12.02 -9.61
CA SER A 257 12.10 -13.25 -10.25
C SER A 257 11.20 -14.46 -9.94
N VAL A 258 10.80 -14.64 -8.68
CA VAL A 258 9.87 -15.72 -8.28
C VAL A 258 8.47 -15.47 -8.84
N ASP A 259 7.99 -14.23 -8.78
CA ASP A 259 6.68 -13.86 -9.32
C ASP A 259 6.57 -14.17 -10.82
N LEU A 260 7.59 -13.84 -11.60
CA LEU A 260 7.65 -14.14 -13.03
C LEU A 260 7.65 -15.65 -13.30
N ALA A 261 8.42 -16.43 -12.54
CA ALA A 261 8.42 -17.88 -12.64
C ALA A 261 7.02 -18.46 -12.34
N MET A 262 6.37 -18.01 -11.26
CA MET A 262 5.01 -18.42 -10.91
C MET A 262 3.99 -18.05 -11.99
N LEU A 263 4.05 -16.82 -12.50
CA LEU A 263 3.15 -16.34 -13.56
C LEU A 263 3.39 -17.09 -14.88
N ALA A 264 4.61 -17.56 -15.12
CA ALA A 264 4.94 -18.43 -16.24
C ALA A 264 4.41 -19.88 -16.06
N GLY A 265 3.90 -20.25 -14.87
CA GLY A 265 3.43 -21.59 -14.56
C GLY A 265 4.57 -22.58 -14.30
N LEU A 266 5.73 -22.07 -13.88
CA LEU A 266 6.95 -22.81 -13.57
C LEU A 266 7.16 -22.89 -12.05
N ASN A 267 8.15 -23.67 -11.61
CA ASN A 267 8.54 -23.73 -10.20
C ASN A 267 8.87 -22.34 -9.67
N PRO A 268 8.49 -21.98 -8.43
CA PRO A 268 8.67 -20.64 -7.86
C PRO A 268 10.12 -20.37 -7.44
N ILE A 269 11.05 -20.68 -8.34
CA ILE A 269 12.49 -20.57 -8.15
C ILE A 269 13.10 -19.96 -9.40
N ALA A 270 13.87 -18.91 -9.25
CA ALA A 270 14.46 -18.19 -10.38
C ALA A 270 15.90 -17.75 -10.10
N VAL A 271 16.71 -17.71 -11.15
CA VAL A 271 18.07 -17.15 -11.13
C VAL A 271 17.97 -15.66 -11.41
N LEU A 272 18.78 -14.88 -10.72
CA LEU A 272 18.97 -13.47 -10.97
C LEU A 272 20.45 -13.09 -10.77
N CYS A 273 20.88 -12.07 -11.52
CA CYS A 273 22.23 -11.50 -11.41
C CYS A 273 22.20 -10.09 -11.99
N GLU A 274 22.73 -9.14 -11.25
CA GLU A 274 22.81 -7.74 -11.64
C GLU A 274 23.71 -7.55 -12.85
N ILE A 275 23.32 -6.64 -13.77
CA ILE A 275 24.07 -6.35 -15.00
C ILE A 275 25.09 -5.24 -14.74
N VAL A 276 26.33 -5.49 -15.16
CA VAL A 276 27.42 -4.50 -15.10
C VAL A 276 27.71 -3.88 -16.47
N ASP A 277 28.17 -2.64 -16.47
CA ASP A 277 28.70 -1.97 -17.65
C ASP A 277 30.17 -2.42 -17.92
N GLU A 278 30.73 -2.05 -19.05
CA GLU A 278 32.09 -2.44 -19.49
C GLU A 278 33.19 -1.98 -18.52
N ASP A 279 32.98 -0.90 -17.78
CA ASP A 279 33.89 -0.38 -16.77
C ASP A 279 33.76 -1.04 -15.38
N GLY A 280 32.81 -2.00 -15.23
CA GLY A 280 32.53 -2.69 -13.97
C GLY A 280 31.59 -1.93 -13.06
N SER A 281 31.06 -0.77 -13.46
CA SER A 281 29.98 -0.10 -12.74
C SER A 281 28.63 -0.77 -13.00
N MET A 282 27.65 -0.52 -12.13
CA MET A 282 26.29 -1.04 -12.34
C MET A 282 25.63 -0.36 -13.55
N ALA A 283 25.12 -1.17 -14.47
CA ALA A 283 24.42 -0.66 -15.64
C ALA A 283 23.10 0.02 -15.22
N ARG A 284 22.87 1.26 -15.73
CA ARG A 284 21.66 2.04 -15.46
C ARG A 284 20.71 1.98 -16.66
N LEU A 285 19.46 2.40 -16.48
CA LEU A 285 18.37 2.23 -17.45
C LEU A 285 18.76 2.58 -18.91
N PRO A 286 19.45 3.68 -19.24
CA PRO A 286 19.86 3.96 -20.63
C PRO A 286 20.75 2.87 -21.23
N LYS A 287 21.69 2.33 -20.44
CA LYS A 287 22.61 1.25 -20.85
C LYS A 287 21.90 -0.10 -20.88
N LEU A 288 21.01 -0.35 -19.91
CA LEU A 288 20.20 -1.58 -19.87
C LEU A 288 19.30 -1.72 -21.10
N ARG A 289 18.70 -0.61 -21.59
CA ARG A 289 17.94 -0.60 -22.84
C ARG A 289 18.79 -0.97 -24.05
N GLN A 290 19.98 -0.36 -24.17
CA GLN A 290 20.93 -0.70 -25.25
C GLN A 290 21.41 -2.15 -25.15
N PHE A 291 21.64 -2.64 -23.94
CA PHE A 291 21.99 -4.03 -23.68
C PHE A 291 20.89 -4.98 -24.12
N ALA A 292 19.65 -4.73 -23.70
CA ALA A 292 18.49 -5.54 -24.05
C ALA A 292 18.25 -5.60 -25.56
N GLU A 293 18.36 -4.45 -26.25
CA GLU A 293 18.27 -4.37 -27.71
C GLU A 293 19.39 -5.18 -28.40
N ARG A 294 20.64 -4.97 -28.00
CA ARG A 294 21.82 -5.67 -28.59
C ARG A 294 21.77 -7.18 -28.38
N THR A 295 21.22 -7.64 -27.28
CA THR A 295 21.13 -9.07 -26.91
C THR A 295 19.79 -9.70 -27.28
N ASN A 296 18.87 -8.91 -27.84
CA ASN A 296 17.49 -9.33 -28.16
C ASN A 296 16.74 -9.92 -26.94
N LEU A 297 16.94 -9.32 -25.77
CA LEU A 297 16.21 -9.63 -24.54
C LEU A 297 15.07 -8.64 -24.33
N LYS A 298 13.98 -9.09 -23.74
CA LYS A 298 12.93 -8.21 -23.26
C LYS A 298 13.43 -7.47 -22.02
N ILE A 299 13.05 -6.20 -21.90
CA ILE A 299 13.29 -5.40 -20.70
C ILE A 299 11.94 -4.98 -20.12
N GLU A 300 11.72 -5.21 -18.84
CA GLU A 300 10.52 -4.84 -18.11
C GLU A 300 10.86 -4.13 -16.80
N SER A 301 9.85 -3.48 -16.18
CA SER A 301 10.03 -2.84 -14.87
C SER A 301 9.24 -3.55 -13.78
N ILE A 302 9.80 -3.57 -12.56
CA ILE A 302 9.09 -4.07 -11.36
C ILE A 302 7.80 -3.27 -11.14
N ALA A 303 7.78 -1.98 -11.47
CA ALA A 303 6.58 -1.16 -11.37
C ALA A 303 5.44 -1.68 -12.28
N ASP A 304 5.75 -2.10 -13.50
CA ASP A 304 4.77 -2.69 -14.42
C ASP A 304 4.28 -4.05 -13.92
N LEU A 305 5.18 -4.88 -13.38
CA LEU A 305 4.83 -6.16 -12.78
C LEU A 305 3.90 -5.98 -11.56
N ILE A 306 4.15 -4.98 -10.71
CA ILE A 306 3.27 -4.62 -9.60
C ILE A 306 1.88 -4.25 -10.12
N ARG A 307 1.77 -3.39 -11.16
CA ARG A 307 0.48 -3.01 -11.77
C ARG A 307 -0.25 -4.23 -12.34
N TYR A 308 0.48 -5.09 -13.04
CA TYR A 308 -0.04 -6.33 -13.62
C TYR A 308 -0.64 -7.25 -12.57
N ARG A 309 0.08 -7.51 -11.46
CA ARG A 309 -0.37 -8.36 -10.35
C ARG A 309 -1.55 -7.75 -9.60
N ARG A 310 -1.51 -6.43 -9.29
CA ARG A 310 -2.61 -5.74 -8.62
C ARG A 310 -3.94 -5.86 -9.33
N LYS A 311 -3.93 -5.90 -10.66
CA LYS A 311 -5.13 -6.07 -11.47
C LYS A 311 -5.70 -7.50 -11.39
N ARG A 312 -4.86 -8.51 -11.18
CA ARG A 312 -5.19 -9.94 -11.31
C ARG A 312 -5.27 -10.70 -10.00
N ASP A 313 -4.41 -10.37 -9.06
CA ASP A 313 -4.35 -11.07 -7.78
C ASP A 313 -5.54 -10.69 -6.89
N LYS A 314 -6.07 -11.66 -6.15
CA LYS A 314 -7.04 -11.37 -5.10
C LYS A 314 -6.29 -10.86 -3.87
N LEU A 315 -6.43 -9.56 -3.58
CA LEU A 315 -5.69 -8.89 -2.51
C LEU A 315 -6.51 -8.68 -1.23
N VAL A 316 -7.80 -9.04 -1.25
CA VAL A 316 -8.70 -8.84 -0.12
C VAL A 316 -9.54 -10.09 0.13
N GLU A 317 -9.84 -10.35 1.41
CA GLU A 317 -10.81 -11.35 1.84
C GLU A 317 -11.87 -10.70 2.73
N HIS A 318 -13.12 -11.13 2.57
CA HIS A 318 -14.21 -10.72 3.44
C HIS A 318 -14.06 -11.42 4.81
N ALA A 319 -13.88 -10.62 5.88
CA ALA A 319 -13.63 -11.13 7.23
C ALA A 319 -14.91 -11.22 8.08
N GLY A 320 -15.92 -10.40 7.78
CA GLY A 320 -17.20 -10.41 8.52
C GLY A 320 -18.06 -9.20 8.20
N ALA A 321 -19.35 -9.28 8.54
CA ALA A 321 -20.28 -8.17 8.35
C ALA A 321 -21.30 -8.07 9.50
N ALA A 322 -21.75 -6.84 9.77
CA ALA A 322 -22.81 -6.56 10.73
C ALA A 322 -23.53 -5.26 10.37
N VAL A 323 -24.81 -5.18 10.72
CA VAL A 323 -25.54 -3.92 10.63
C VAL A 323 -25.15 -3.02 11.81
N ILE A 324 -24.67 -1.83 11.50
CA ILE A 324 -24.31 -0.81 12.50
C ILE A 324 -25.29 0.36 12.40
N PRO A 325 -26.07 0.65 13.43
CA PRO A 325 -26.81 1.89 13.53
C PRO A 325 -25.84 3.04 13.74
N THR A 326 -25.81 3.97 12.80
CA THR A 326 -24.97 5.17 12.88
C THR A 326 -25.82 6.42 13.13
N MET A 327 -25.19 7.53 13.46
CA MET A 327 -25.91 8.82 13.59
C MET A 327 -26.55 9.30 12.28
N TRP A 328 -26.18 8.73 11.15
CA TRP A 328 -26.76 9.04 9.82
C TRP A 328 -27.81 8.00 9.38
N GLY A 329 -27.94 6.88 10.10
CA GLY A 329 -28.83 5.78 9.78
C GLY A 329 -28.12 4.42 9.85
N PRO A 330 -28.82 3.31 9.61
CA PRO A 330 -28.23 1.98 9.62
C PRO A 330 -27.48 1.69 8.33
N PHE A 331 -26.25 1.15 8.48
CA PHE A 331 -25.42 0.66 7.39
C PHE A 331 -25.01 -0.78 7.65
N ASN A 332 -24.82 -1.56 6.59
CA ASN A 332 -24.15 -2.85 6.67
C ASN A 332 -22.63 -2.61 6.60
N ALA A 333 -21.93 -2.88 7.70
CA ALA A 333 -20.49 -2.74 7.79
C ALA A 333 -19.84 -4.06 7.44
N CYS A 334 -19.10 -4.10 6.33
CA CYS A 334 -18.36 -5.25 5.83
C CYS A 334 -16.87 -5.05 6.11
N CYS A 335 -16.28 -5.93 6.90
CA CYS A 335 -14.83 -5.94 7.17
C CYS A 335 -14.10 -6.75 6.11
N TYR A 336 -13.02 -6.18 5.58
CA TYR A 336 -12.14 -6.82 4.62
C TYR A 336 -10.71 -6.82 5.14
N ARG A 337 -10.05 -7.97 5.09
CA ARG A 337 -8.63 -8.10 5.42
C ARG A 337 -7.80 -8.06 4.15
N SER A 338 -6.78 -7.21 4.13
CA SER A 338 -5.76 -7.20 3.08
C SER A 338 -4.86 -8.41 3.22
N LEU A 339 -4.65 -9.15 2.13
CA LEU A 339 -3.76 -10.30 2.06
C LEU A 339 -2.29 -9.90 1.96
N ILE A 340 -2.00 -8.62 1.67
CA ILE A 340 -0.64 -8.11 1.54
C ILE A 340 -0.02 -7.83 2.91
N ASP A 341 -0.76 -7.17 3.82
CA ASP A 341 -0.25 -6.65 5.08
C ASP A 341 -1.08 -7.01 6.31
N GLY A 342 -2.20 -7.73 6.11
CA GLY A 342 -3.11 -8.13 7.17
C GLY A 342 -3.96 -7.00 7.75
N VAL A 343 -3.88 -5.79 7.20
CA VAL A 343 -4.68 -4.65 7.65
C VAL A 343 -6.16 -4.89 7.34
N GLU A 344 -7.02 -4.63 8.31
CA GLU A 344 -8.47 -4.71 8.15
C GLU A 344 -9.03 -3.35 7.74
N HIS A 345 -9.77 -3.35 6.63
CA HIS A 345 -10.51 -2.20 6.09
C HIS A 345 -12.00 -2.39 6.31
N ILE A 346 -12.78 -1.33 6.22
CA ILE A 346 -14.22 -1.42 6.39
C ILE A 346 -14.96 -0.76 5.22
N ALA A 347 -15.99 -1.44 4.72
CA ALA A 347 -16.95 -0.88 3.77
C ALA A 347 -18.30 -0.70 4.47
N MET A 348 -18.81 0.53 4.48
CA MET A 348 -20.15 0.88 4.96
C MET A 348 -21.10 0.88 3.77
N VAL A 349 -21.97 -0.12 3.71
CA VAL A 349 -22.88 -0.36 2.57
C VAL A 349 -24.29 0.04 2.95
N LYS A 350 -24.92 0.84 2.10
CA LYS A 350 -26.34 1.23 2.23
C LYS A 350 -27.13 0.65 1.07
N GLY A 351 -28.25 0.01 1.41
CA GLY A 351 -29.16 -0.58 0.43
C GLY A 351 -28.59 -1.79 -0.29
N ASP A 352 -29.29 -2.24 -1.32
CA ASP A 352 -28.86 -3.31 -2.22
C ASP A 352 -28.03 -2.70 -3.37
N ILE A 353 -26.86 -3.26 -3.63
CA ILE A 353 -25.99 -2.81 -4.73
C ILE A 353 -26.58 -3.19 -6.10
N GLY A 354 -27.45 -4.22 -6.14
CA GLY A 354 -28.18 -4.62 -7.34
C GLY A 354 -27.27 -5.01 -8.49
N ASP A 355 -27.48 -4.40 -9.66
CA ASP A 355 -26.67 -4.63 -10.87
C ASP A 355 -25.25 -4.03 -10.82
N GLY A 356 -24.92 -3.29 -9.77
CA GLY A 356 -23.62 -2.65 -9.59
C GLY A 356 -23.40 -1.39 -10.43
N GLN A 357 -24.40 -0.90 -11.18
CA GLN A 357 -24.26 0.26 -12.02
C GLN A 357 -24.54 1.57 -11.27
N ASP A 358 -23.75 2.61 -11.59
CA ASP A 358 -23.91 3.99 -11.07
C ASP A 358 -24.01 4.10 -9.55
N VAL A 359 -23.31 3.22 -8.83
CA VAL A 359 -23.32 3.19 -7.37
C VAL A 359 -22.65 4.46 -6.83
N LEU A 360 -23.27 5.12 -5.84
CA LEU A 360 -22.66 6.24 -5.13
C LEU A 360 -21.51 5.72 -4.24
N VAL A 361 -20.27 6.11 -4.53
CA VAL A 361 -19.08 5.55 -3.86
C VAL A 361 -18.22 6.65 -3.26
N ARG A 362 -17.79 6.43 -2.02
CA ARG A 362 -16.68 7.14 -1.39
C ARG A 362 -15.56 6.17 -1.02
N VAL A 363 -14.35 6.39 -1.53
CA VAL A 363 -13.15 5.77 -0.97
C VAL A 363 -12.48 6.79 -0.06
N HIS A 364 -12.54 6.54 1.26
CA HIS A 364 -12.02 7.43 2.29
C HIS A 364 -10.70 6.89 2.83
N SER A 365 -9.64 7.70 2.79
CA SER A 365 -8.36 7.38 3.40
C SER A 365 -8.36 7.81 4.86
N GLU A 366 -7.99 6.92 5.76
CA GLU A 366 -7.89 7.15 7.20
C GLU A 366 -7.18 8.46 7.54
N CYS A 367 -7.77 9.20 8.46
CA CYS A 367 -7.20 10.39 9.06
C CYS A 367 -7.63 10.44 10.54
N LEU A 368 -6.90 9.74 11.41
CA LEU A 368 -7.25 9.60 12.83
C LEU A 368 -7.57 10.94 13.50
N THR A 369 -6.74 11.97 13.24
CA THR A 369 -6.92 13.29 13.85
C THR A 369 -8.17 13.99 13.35
N GLY A 370 -8.52 13.88 12.07
CA GLY A 370 -9.72 14.51 11.50
C GLY A 370 -10.98 13.71 11.72
N ASP A 371 -10.93 12.39 11.53
CA ASP A 371 -12.10 11.52 11.52
C ASP A 371 -12.59 11.20 12.94
N ILE A 372 -11.67 11.00 13.90
CA ILE A 372 -11.96 10.61 15.28
C ILE A 372 -11.90 11.82 16.23
N PHE A 373 -10.83 12.62 16.17
CA PHE A 373 -10.61 13.71 17.11
C PHE A 373 -11.14 15.07 16.63
N GLY A 374 -11.76 15.13 15.44
CA GLY A 374 -12.35 16.36 14.92
C GLY A 374 -11.37 17.49 14.70
N SER A 375 -10.12 17.17 14.32
CA SER A 375 -9.08 18.19 14.05
C SER A 375 -9.55 19.20 13.02
N ALA A 376 -9.46 20.48 13.35
CA ALA A 376 -9.78 21.59 12.46
C ALA A 376 -8.69 21.88 11.41
N ARG A 377 -7.50 21.23 11.51
CA ARG A 377 -6.39 21.42 10.54
C ARG A 377 -6.70 20.87 9.15
N CYS A 378 -7.65 19.93 9.03
CA CYS A 378 -8.04 19.32 7.77
C CYS A 378 -9.56 19.26 7.61
N ASP A 379 -10.02 18.81 6.45
CA ASP A 379 -11.42 18.64 6.11
C ASP A 379 -11.88 17.15 6.11
N CYS A 380 -11.04 16.22 6.60
CA CYS A 380 -11.27 14.78 6.48
C CYS A 380 -12.55 14.33 7.18
N GLY A 381 -12.73 14.64 8.46
CA GLY A 381 -13.93 14.29 9.22
C GLY A 381 -15.22 14.88 8.62
N SER A 382 -15.15 16.13 8.13
CA SER A 382 -16.28 16.75 7.41
C SER A 382 -16.60 16.01 6.11
N GLN A 383 -15.58 15.61 5.33
CA GLN A 383 -15.79 14.81 4.11
C GLN A 383 -16.39 13.45 4.42
N LEU A 384 -15.96 12.79 5.50
CA LEU A 384 -16.53 11.52 5.96
C LEU A 384 -18.00 11.67 6.29
N ALA A 385 -18.35 12.67 7.10
CA ALA A 385 -19.72 12.95 7.50
C ALA A 385 -20.63 13.26 6.30
N ILE A 386 -20.19 14.14 5.40
CA ILE A 386 -20.93 14.50 4.17
C ILE A 386 -21.16 13.26 3.30
N ALA A 387 -20.15 12.41 3.14
CA ALA A 387 -20.27 11.20 2.34
C ALA A 387 -21.30 10.22 2.94
N MET A 388 -21.25 9.98 4.26
CA MET A 388 -22.22 9.12 4.95
C MET A 388 -23.65 9.66 4.82
N GLN A 389 -23.86 10.98 4.99
CA GLN A 389 -25.14 11.63 4.82
C GLN A 389 -25.69 11.50 3.40
N GLN A 390 -24.86 11.72 2.39
CA GLN A 390 -25.28 11.63 0.98
C GLN A 390 -25.62 10.19 0.58
N ILE A 391 -24.86 9.20 1.07
CA ILE A 391 -25.14 7.78 0.81
C ILE A 391 -26.44 7.37 1.50
N GLU A 392 -26.69 7.81 2.74
CA GLU A 392 -27.95 7.55 3.45
C GLU A 392 -29.13 8.17 2.69
N ALA A 393 -29.02 9.44 2.29
CA ALA A 393 -30.07 10.14 1.56
C ALA A 393 -30.35 9.51 0.18
N ALA A 394 -29.33 8.97 -0.48
CA ALA A 394 -29.47 8.26 -1.75
C ALA A 394 -30.12 6.86 -1.57
N GLY A 395 -30.12 6.30 -0.36
CA GLY A 395 -30.63 4.96 -0.06
C GLY A 395 -29.81 3.80 -0.64
N ARG A 396 -28.76 4.09 -1.44
CA ARG A 396 -27.89 3.10 -2.10
C ARG A 396 -26.48 3.67 -2.27
N GLY A 397 -25.48 2.97 -1.78
CA GLY A 397 -24.08 3.37 -1.98
C GLY A 397 -23.11 2.68 -1.05
N VAL A 398 -21.83 2.96 -1.23
CA VAL A 398 -20.72 2.35 -0.48
C VAL A 398 -19.73 3.42 -0.05
N LEU A 399 -19.35 3.42 1.22
CA LEU A 399 -18.17 4.11 1.70
C LEU A 399 -17.12 3.08 2.10
N VAL A 400 -15.97 3.05 1.39
CA VAL A 400 -14.80 2.23 1.77
C VAL A 400 -13.85 3.09 2.60
N TYR A 401 -13.59 2.70 3.83
CA TYR A 401 -12.64 3.35 4.73
C TYR A 401 -11.33 2.56 4.73
N LEU A 402 -10.30 3.12 4.11
CA LEU A 402 -8.98 2.50 3.98
C LEU A 402 -8.11 2.90 5.18
N ARG A 403 -7.80 1.92 6.02
CA ARG A 403 -6.87 2.07 7.15
C ARG A 403 -5.42 2.02 6.66
N GLY A 404 -4.49 2.52 7.48
CA GLY A 404 -3.07 2.59 7.11
C GLY A 404 -2.71 3.75 6.17
N HIS A 405 -3.69 4.57 5.75
CA HIS A 405 -3.50 5.72 4.86
C HIS A 405 -3.22 7.05 5.58
N GLU A 406 -2.92 6.97 6.89
CA GLU A 406 -2.66 8.14 7.73
C GLU A 406 -1.52 8.99 7.18
N GLY A 407 -1.72 10.32 7.18
CA GLY A 407 -0.72 11.25 6.67
C GLY A 407 -0.36 11.06 5.20
N ARG A 408 -1.27 10.50 4.38
CA ARG A 408 -1.03 10.08 2.98
C ARG A 408 -0.09 8.86 2.87
N GLY A 409 -0.14 7.97 3.83
CA GLY A 409 0.66 6.75 3.88
C GLY A 409 1.97 6.85 4.66
N ILE A 410 2.35 8.06 5.13
CA ILE A 410 3.57 8.24 5.92
C ILE A 410 3.41 7.84 7.40
N GLY A 411 2.17 7.58 7.85
CA GLY A 411 1.86 7.20 9.22
C GLY A 411 1.67 8.37 10.17
N LEU A 412 1.08 8.08 11.35
CA LEU A 412 0.68 9.09 12.33
C LEU A 412 1.88 9.85 12.93
N GLY A 413 2.96 9.15 13.26
CA GLY A 413 4.14 9.77 13.86
C GLY A 413 4.78 10.83 12.96
N HIS A 414 4.98 10.51 11.69
CA HIS A 414 5.52 11.45 10.70
C HIS A 414 4.55 12.59 10.40
N LYS A 415 3.25 12.32 10.35
CA LYS A 415 2.23 13.36 10.20
C LYS A 415 2.28 14.40 11.32
N LEU A 416 2.46 13.97 12.58
CA LEU A 416 2.59 14.91 13.70
C LEU A 416 3.89 15.72 13.63
N ARG A 417 5.00 15.12 13.16
CA ARG A 417 6.23 15.89 12.87
C ARG A 417 6.02 16.91 11.76
N ALA A 418 5.33 16.51 10.67
CA ALA A 418 4.98 17.43 9.59
C ALA A 418 4.09 18.59 10.07
N TYR A 419 3.21 18.37 11.06
CA TYR A 419 2.42 19.44 11.67
C TYR A 419 3.29 20.49 12.37
N ASN A 420 4.35 20.08 13.07
CA ASN A 420 5.29 21.02 13.68
C ASN A 420 5.98 21.89 12.61
N LEU A 421 6.45 21.28 11.52
CA LEU A 421 7.04 22.01 10.41
C LEU A 421 6.04 22.97 9.73
N GLN A 422 4.75 22.58 9.68
CA GLN A 422 3.69 23.47 9.18
C GLN A 422 3.45 24.66 10.10
N ASP A 423 3.57 24.50 11.41
CA ASP A 423 3.50 25.59 12.38
C ASP A 423 4.69 26.56 12.22
N ASP A 424 5.87 26.04 11.82
CA ASP A 424 7.07 26.81 11.47
C ASP A 424 7.02 27.44 10.06
N GLY A 425 5.88 27.32 9.36
CA GLY A 425 5.65 28.02 8.09
C GLY A 425 5.78 27.17 6.82
N ARG A 426 6.11 25.86 6.89
CA ARG A 426 6.07 24.95 5.73
C ARG A 426 4.63 24.68 5.32
N ASP A 427 4.41 24.33 4.05
CA ASP A 427 3.14 23.70 3.66
C ASP A 427 3.22 22.16 3.78
N THR A 428 2.14 21.46 3.46
CA THR A 428 2.06 20.00 3.63
C THR A 428 3.03 19.24 2.71
N VAL A 429 3.34 19.76 1.53
CA VAL A 429 4.27 19.14 0.57
C VAL A 429 5.71 19.37 1.04
N GLU A 430 6.07 20.63 1.30
CA GLU A 430 7.38 21.03 1.80
C GLU A 430 7.76 20.31 3.11
N ALA A 431 6.78 20.14 4.03
CA ALA A 431 7.02 19.43 5.28
C ALA A 431 7.34 17.94 5.06
N ASN A 432 6.73 17.28 4.07
CA ASN A 432 7.05 15.89 3.75
C ASN A 432 8.43 15.78 3.08
N GLU A 433 8.74 16.64 2.13
CA GLU A 433 10.03 16.70 1.45
C GLU A 433 11.20 16.95 2.43
N GLU A 434 11.03 17.88 3.39
CA GLU A 434 12.02 18.16 4.42
C GLU A 434 12.27 16.96 5.37
N LEU A 435 11.24 16.10 5.54
CA LEU A 435 11.36 14.84 6.29
C LEU A 435 11.91 13.67 5.45
N GLY A 436 12.23 13.88 4.17
CA GLY A 436 12.65 12.83 3.25
C GLY A 436 11.54 11.82 2.93
N LEU A 437 10.27 12.25 2.97
CA LEU A 437 9.11 11.39 2.81
C LEU A 437 8.37 11.71 1.49
N PRO A 438 7.76 10.69 0.86
CA PRO A 438 6.97 10.91 -0.35
C PRO A 438 5.78 11.83 -0.09
N VAL A 439 5.38 12.58 -1.09
CA VAL A 439 4.24 13.50 -1.03
C VAL A 439 2.91 12.74 -0.88
N ASP A 440 2.77 11.62 -1.56
CA ASP A 440 1.60 10.73 -1.47
C ASP A 440 2.01 9.29 -1.84
N SER A 441 1.99 8.37 -0.86
CA SER A 441 2.29 6.95 -1.05
C SER A 441 1.05 6.05 -0.92
N ARG A 442 -0.17 6.63 -1.02
CA ARG A 442 -1.41 5.87 -0.86
C ARG A 442 -1.73 5.03 -2.08
N GLU A 443 -2.11 3.80 -1.82
CA GLU A 443 -2.55 2.82 -2.78
C GLU A 443 -4.07 2.62 -2.70
N TYR A 444 -4.76 2.70 -3.84
CA TYR A 444 -6.22 2.58 -3.87
C TYR A 444 -6.71 1.23 -4.42
N GLY A 445 -5.81 0.35 -4.86
CA GLY A 445 -6.14 -0.96 -5.43
C GLY A 445 -6.93 -1.87 -4.48
N ILE A 446 -6.60 -1.86 -3.18
CA ILE A 446 -7.37 -2.55 -2.14
C ILE A 446 -8.82 -2.05 -2.12
N GLY A 447 -9.02 -0.73 -2.16
CA GLY A 447 -10.35 -0.13 -2.21
C GLY A 447 -11.14 -0.52 -3.46
N ALA A 448 -10.47 -0.59 -4.61
CA ALA A 448 -11.08 -1.04 -5.86
C ALA A 448 -11.52 -2.51 -5.78
N GLN A 449 -10.69 -3.38 -5.21
CA GLN A 449 -11.04 -4.79 -5.06
C GLN A 449 -12.19 -5.01 -4.06
N ILE A 450 -12.23 -4.26 -2.97
CA ILE A 450 -13.38 -4.28 -2.04
C ILE A 450 -14.67 -3.89 -2.77
N LEU A 451 -14.64 -2.83 -3.58
CA LEU A 451 -15.81 -2.41 -4.36
C LEU A 451 -16.26 -3.48 -5.36
N ARG A 452 -15.32 -4.13 -6.04
CA ARG A 452 -15.63 -5.25 -6.95
C ARG A 452 -16.24 -6.45 -6.23
N ASP A 453 -15.70 -6.83 -5.08
CA ASP A 453 -16.20 -7.93 -4.26
C ASP A 453 -17.63 -7.66 -3.75
N LEU A 454 -17.96 -6.38 -3.48
CA LEU A 454 -19.30 -5.92 -3.15
C LEU A 454 -20.26 -5.85 -4.36
N GLY A 455 -19.79 -6.17 -5.57
CA GLY A 455 -20.60 -6.18 -6.78
C GLY A 455 -20.68 -4.83 -7.53
N VAL A 456 -19.93 -3.80 -7.14
CA VAL A 456 -19.87 -2.53 -7.86
C VAL A 456 -19.21 -2.75 -9.22
N ARG A 457 -19.82 -2.22 -10.30
CA ARG A 457 -19.31 -2.25 -11.68
C ARG A 457 -19.02 -0.85 -12.20
N SER A 458 -19.98 0.06 -12.00
CA SER A 458 -19.74 1.47 -12.28
C SER A 458 -20.13 2.34 -11.08
N MET A 459 -19.49 3.51 -10.96
CA MET A 459 -19.68 4.35 -9.78
C MET A 459 -19.71 5.84 -10.10
N LYS A 460 -20.51 6.56 -9.30
CA LYS A 460 -20.40 8.02 -9.12
C LYS A 460 -19.49 8.28 -7.94
N LEU A 461 -18.23 8.65 -8.24
CA LEU A 461 -17.18 8.76 -7.23
C LEU A 461 -17.22 10.11 -6.50
N MET A 462 -17.40 10.06 -5.18
CA MET A 462 -17.39 11.22 -4.29
C MET A 462 -15.95 11.61 -3.97
N THR A 463 -15.36 12.53 -4.73
CA THR A 463 -13.97 12.93 -4.55
C THR A 463 -13.68 14.34 -5.04
N ASN A 464 -12.72 15.01 -4.40
CA ASN A 464 -12.09 16.25 -4.86
C ASN A 464 -10.66 16.00 -5.38
N ASN A 465 -10.12 14.77 -5.22
CA ASN A 465 -8.76 14.42 -5.58
C ASN A 465 -8.71 13.68 -6.94
N PRO A 466 -8.07 14.25 -7.98
CA PRO A 466 -7.91 13.59 -9.28
C PRO A 466 -7.13 12.26 -9.20
N ALA A 467 -6.12 12.15 -8.32
CA ALA A 467 -5.32 10.94 -8.16
C ALA A 467 -6.17 9.71 -7.75
N LYS A 468 -7.29 9.90 -7.03
CA LYS A 468 -8.22 8.81 -6.72
C LYS A 468 -8.93 8.27 -7.95
N TYR A 469 -9.14 9.11 -8.95
CA TYR A 469 -9.73 8.71 -10.22
C TYR A 469 -8.82 7.73 -10.95
N VAL A 470 -7.56 8.10 -11.10
CA VAL A 470 -6.53 7.27 -11.73
C VAL A 470 -6.30 5.98 -10.93
N GLY A 471 -6.16 6.08 -9.60
CA GLY A 471 -5.87 4.92 -8.73
C GLY A 471 -7.00 3.89 -8.61
N LEU A 472 -8.21 4.18 -9.08
CA LEU A 472 -9.33 3.24 -9.11
C LEU A 472 -9.62 2.68 -10.51
N LYS A 473 -9.09 3.30 -11.58
CA LYS A 473 -9.17 2.76 -12.95
C LYS A 473 -8.37 1.46 -13.08
N GLY A 474 -8.70 0.65 -14.06
CA GLY A 474 -7.95 -0.56 -14.41
C GLY A 474 -8.27 -1.81 -13.58
N TYR A 475 -9.15 -1.70 -12.58
CA TYR A 475 -9.60 -2.84 -11.77
C TYR A 475 -10.95 -3.41 -12.24
N GLY A 476 -11.38 -3.12 -13.47
CA GLY A 476 -12.70 -3.51 -13.97
C GLY A 476 -13.84 -2.70 -13.36
N LEU A 477 -13.55 -1.50 -12.86
CA LEU A 477 -14.50 -0.51 -12.35
C LEU A 477 -14.57 0.66 -13.32
N THR A 478 -15.79 1.09 -13.68
CA THR A 478 -16.02 2.28 -14.48
C THR A 478 -16.44 3.44 -13.60
N ILE A 479 -15.84 4.62 -13.79
CA ILE A 479 -16.25 5.83 -13.09
C ILE A 479 -17.17 6.63 -14.02
N SER A 480 -18.49 6.53 -13.78
CA SER A 480 -19.53 7.19 -14.60
C SER A 480 -19.74 8.67 -14.27
N GLY A 481 -19.18 9.14 -13.15
CA GLY A 481 -19.29 10.54 -12.76
C GLY A 481 -18.56 10.87 -11.47
N ARG A 482 -18.36 12.17 -11.25
CA ARG A 482 -17.74 12.71 -10.03
C ARG A 482 -18.74 13.53 -9.23
N ILE A 483 -18.76 13.34 -7.92
CA ILE A 483 -19.52 14.16 -6.98
C ILE A 483 -18.53 14.87 -6.06
N PRO A 484 -18.48 16.22 -6.06
CA PRO A 484 -17.59 16.94 -5.17
C PRO A 484 -18.08 16.89 -3.72
N LEU A 485 -17.14 16.78 -2.78
CA LEU A 485 -17.39 16.90 -1.34
C LEU A 485 -16.95 18.29 -0.88
N VAL A 486 -17.90 19.20 -0.74
CA VAL A 486 -17.63 20.57 -0.34
C VAL A 486 -17.70 20.68 1.17
N ALA A 487 -16.54 20.62 1.82
CA ALA A 487 -16.42 20.85 3.26
C ALA A 487 -16.36 22.35 3.58
N LEU A 488 -16.73 22.72 4.81
CA LEU A 488 -16.65 24.09 5.29
C LEU A 488 -15.18 24.53 5.38
N ILE A 489 -14.89 25.71 4.81
CA ILE A 489 -13.58 26.34 4.91
C ILE A 489 -13.54 27.15 6.21
N THR A 490 -12.66 26.73 7.13
CA THR A 490 -12.40 27.44 8.39
C THR A 490 -11.09 28.21 8.31
N LYS A 491 -10.80 29.01 9.32
CA LYS A 491 -9.51 29.72 9.45
C LYS A 491 -8.36 28.71 9.53
N GLU A 492 -8.57 27.61 10.23
CA GLU A 492 -7.57 26.60 10.55
C GLU A 492 -7.24 25.69 9.35
N ASN A 493 -8.25 25.34 8.50
CA ASN A 493 -8.03 24.45 7.35
C ASN A 493 -7.78 25.17 6.02
N ARG A 494 -7.90 26.50 5.97
CA ARG A 494 -7.79 27.29 4.73
C ARG A 494 -6.47 27.04 4.01
N ARG A 495 -5.35 27.13 4.73
CA ARG A 495 -4.01 26.93 4.16
C ARG A 495 -3.83 25.51 3.62
N TYR A 496 -4.29 24.52 4.35
CA TYR A 496 -4.28 23.12 3.93
C TYR A 496 -5.09 22.90 2.64
N LEU A 497 -6.29 23.46 2.54
CA LEU A 497 -7.14 23.36 1.36
C LEU A 497 -6.53 24.09 0.15
N GLU A 498 -5.89 25.24 0.38
CA GLU A 498 -5.20 25.99 -0.67
C GLU A 498 -3.99 25.21 -1.21
N THR A 499 -3.16 24.60 -0.36
CA THR A 499 -2.06 23.71 -0.79
C THR A 499 -2.59 22.55 -1.63
N LYS A 500 -3.68 21.91 -1.21
CA LYS A 500 -4.32 20.85 -1.99
C LYS A 500 -4.79 21.33 -3.37
N ARG A 501 -5.33 22.55 -3.45
CA ARG A 501 -5.80 23.14 -4.69
C ARG A 501 -4.64 23.44 -5.64
N VAL A 502 -3.62 24.16 -5.13
CA VAL A 502 -2.52 24.71 -5.95
C VAL A 502 -1.48 23.65 -6.31
N LYS A 503 -1.01 22.89 -5.31
CA LYS A 503 0.09 21.93 -5.48
C LYS A 503 -0.37 20.51 -5.86
N MET A 504 -1.64 20.15 -5.62
CA MET A 504 -2.14 18.79 -5.81
C MET A 504 -3.36 18.68 -6.75
N GLY A 505 -3.72 19.76 -7.42
CA GLY A 505 -4.80 19.75 -8.42
C GLY A 505 -6.19 19.42 -7.86
N HIS A 506 -6.42 19.54 -6.53
CA HIS A 506 -7.74 19.30 -5.98
C HIS A 506 -8.76 20.30 -6.49
N VAL A 507 -9.93 19.81 -6.92
CA VAL A 507 -11.01 20.63 -7.44
C VAL A 507 -12.04 20.88 -6.33
N TYR A 508 -12.01 22.08 -5.78
CA TYR A 508 -13.05 22.58 -4.87
C TYR A 508 -13.97 23.53 -5.64
N GLY A 509 -15.28 23.40 -5.47
CA GLY A 509 -16.23 24.42 -5.92
C GLY A 509 -16.10 25.66 -5.04
N LEU A 510 -15.07 26.48 -5.25
CA LEU A 510 -14.93 27.75 -4.57
C LEU A 510 -15.93 28.73 -5.17
N LYS A 511 -16.93 29.14 -4.42
CA LYS A 511 -17.62 30.41 -4.67
C LYS A 511 -16.56 31.52 -4.63
N SER A 512 -16.58 32.38 -5.64
CA SER A 512 -15.65 33.51 -5.74
C SER A 512 -15.65 34.34 -4.44
N ASN A 513 -14.49 34.90 -4.06
CA ASN A 513 -14.26 35.70 -2.86
C ASN A 513 -15.20 36.91 -2.68
N SER A 514 -16.14 37.18 -3.60
CA SER A 514 -17.11 38.27 -3.50
C SER A 514 -18.29 37.99 -2.56
N GLU A 515 -18.51 36.72 -2.13
CA GLU A 515 -19.62 36.35 -1.24
C GLU A 515 -19.22 36.12 0.23
N LEU A 516 -17.95 36.28 0.59
CA LEU A 516 -17.43 35.99 1.94
C LEU A 516 -17.15 37.27 2.78
N ASN A 517 -17.64 38.42 2.40
CA ASN A 517 -17.49 39.66 3.17
C ASN A 517 -18.88 40.25 3.46
N PRO A 518 -19.63 39.81 4.49
CA PRO A 518 -20.88 40.47 4.89
C PRO A 518 -20.68 41.81 5.62
N ASP A 519 -19.44 42.26 5.89
CA ASP A 519 -19.13 43.45 6.69
C ASP A 519 -18.60 44.63 5.87
N ARG A 520 -19.16 44.88 4.69
CA ARG A 520 -19.05 46.21 4.04
C ARG A 520 -20.42 46.70 3.62
N GLY A 521 -21.21 47.03 4.60
CA GLY A 521 -22.49 47.74 4.42
C GLY A 521 -22.69 48.71 5.57
N ASN A 522 -22.46 49.98 5.30
CA ASN A 522 -22.89 51.20 5.92
C ASN A 522 -21.74 52.18 6.23
N GLY A 523 -21.22 52.81 5.19
CA GLY A 523 -20.58 54.11 5.28
C GLY A 523 -21.59 55.14 4.75
N LYS A 524 -22.04 56.02 5.60
CA LYS A 524 -22.92 57.15 5.29
C LYS A 524 -22.32 58.07 4.22
N PRO A 525 -23.15 58.77 3.40
CA PRO A 525 -22.66 59.78 2.46
C PRO A 525 -22.21 61.03 3.22
N GLY A 526 -20.93 61.33 3.10
CA GLY A 526 -20.35 62.60 3.58
C GLY A 526 -20.51 63.67 2.54
N VAL A 527 -20.93 64.78 3.01
CA VAL A 527 -21.26 66.09 2.44
C VAL A 527 -20.13 66.65 1.58
N ASP A 528 -20.56 67.21 0.43
CA ASP A 528 -19.85 68.08 -0.51
C ASP A 528 -19.47 69.39 0.15
N ASP A 529 -18.20 69.75 0.07
CA ASP A 529 -17.79 71.20 0.25
C ASP A 529 -16.67 71.51 -0.74
N SER A 530 -17.12 72.14 -1.80
CA SER A 530 -16.34 72.93 -2.76
C SER A 530 -15.76 74.19 -2.14
N LYS A 531 -14.50 74.50 -2.44
CA LYS A 531 -13.82 75.85 -2.61
C LYS A 531 -12.31 75.58 -2.39
N GLY A 532 -11.42 75.88 -3.23
CA GLY A 532 -11.22 77.03 -4.07
C GLY A 532 -9.76 77.45 -3.96
N ALA A 533 -9.13 77.57 -5.12
CA ALA A 533 -8.12 78.61 -5.44
C ALA A 533 -6.65 78.47 -4.96
N THR A 534 -5.81 78.33 -5.98
CA THR A 534 -4.66 79.13 -6.41
C THR A 534 -3.31 79.04 -5.70
N SER A 535 -2.34 78.78 -6.61
CA SER A 535 -1.01 79.40 -6.78
C SER A 535 0.07 79.23 -5.70
N GLN A 536 1.07 78.58 -5.98
CA GLN A 536 2.38 78.89 -6.62
C GLN A 536 3.23 77.68 -6.82
#